data_f62eff79c84ffd06be8887134043221f
#
_entry.id   f62eff79c84ffd06be8887134043221f
#
_cell.length_a   1.000
_cell.length_b   1.000
_cell.length_c   1.000
_cell.angle_alpha   90.00
_cell.angle_beta   90.00
_cell.angle_gamma   90.00
#
_symmetry.space_group_name_H-M   'P 1'
#
loop_
_entity.id
_entity.type
_entity.pdbx_description
1 polymer ?
#
loop_
_entity_poly.entity_id
_entity_poly.type
_entity_poly.pdbx_seq_one_letter_code
_entity_poly.pdbx_strand_id
1 'polypeptide(L)'
;MKKFISRYGKMTLVALFGLCIFLFWYCGYPQALCYQEQNQLFLWSADYFWHDLSVAGGLADYISEFLVQFYYIPVLGAAILAFLFLAFLSLTYQVIRSYTAKPLKWYGMLMALLPSILLLEVMGDIEVLLSFPIALTLALLSTWLMNLATRRWGARIAWADVLLTPVLFWLIGGGATWLYVFLRLAFFLMQVKKGKLPSVAIAYPLSILYLWAIQLICYSTLLVQYPLMSVMTGINYYRVPMQYPGQKWGYDKDLYALLKLNEQVRNGKWEDIIHDAQESQVQVFYTSNCVNLALAQTRQLADRMFSFYQSGENALLAPRSRDNMSMYPTMEAFWRLGLVNSSLRYASDLQASILNGKMSGRLMKRITECQIVNGKYAVARKNIDL
;
A
#
# COMPACT_ATOMS: atom_id res chain seq x y z
N MET A 1 32.45 -24.25 -14.97
CA MET A 1 32.38 -23.82 -13.56
C MET A 1 31.95 -22.35 -13.39
N LYS A 2 32.63 -21.32 -13.96
CA LYS A 2 32.21 -19.90 -13.82
C LYS A 2 30.78 -19.57 -14.30
N LYS A 3 30.28 -20.16 -15.40
CA LYS A 3 28.90 -19.98 -15.89
C LYS A 3 27.85 -20.63 -14.96
N PHE A 4 28.19 -21.76 -14.36
CA PHE A 4 27.34 -22.50 -13.41
C PHE A 4 27.19 -21.69 -12.14
N ILE A 5 28.28 -21.25 -11.52
CA ILE A 5 28.30 -20.40 -10.31
C ILE A 5 27.54 -19.09 -10.57
N SER A 6 27.69 -18.46 -11.76
CA SER A 6 26.96 -17.21 -12.09
C SER A 6 25.45 -17.40 -12.24
N ARG A 7 24.98 -18.56 -12.70
CA ARG A 7 23.53 -18.83 -12.86
C ARG A 7 22.90 -19.21 -11.54
N TYR A 8 23.49 -20.12 -10.80
CA TYR A 8 22.99 -20.56 -9.50
C TYR A 8 23.06 -19.44 -8.45
N GLY A 9 24.14 -18.67 -8.42
CA GLY A 9 24.26 -17.51 -7.53
C GLY A 9 23.18 -16.46 -7.72
N LYS A 10 22.74 -16.21 -8.97
CA LYS A 10 21.60 -15.31 -9.23
C LYS A 10 20.27 -15.89 -8.73
N MET A 11 20.03 -17.18 -8.98
CA MET A 11 18.81 -17.84 -8.50
C MET A 11 18.75 -17.89 -6.98
N THR A 12 19.86 -18.22 -6.34
CA THR A 12 19.98 -18.22 -4.87
C THR A 12 19.70 -16.83 -4.27
N LEU A 13 20.26 -15.77 -4.87
CA LEU A 13 20.05 -14.41 -4.41
C LEU A 13 18.58 -13.96 -4.54
N VAL A 14 17.94 -14.30 -5.65
CA VAL A 14 16.51 -14.03 -5.87
C VAL A 14 15.66 -14.80 -4.86
N ALA A 15 15.96 -16.09 -4.66
CA ALA A 15 15.24 -16.92 -3.70
C ALA A 15 15.42 -16.43 -2.26
N LEU A 16 16.63 -16.06 -1.87
CA LEU A 16 16.89 -15.48 -0.55
C LEU A 16 16.16 -14.15 -0.35
N PHE A 17 16.16 -13.27 -1.36
CA PHE A 17 15.43 -12.01 -1.28
C PHE A 17 13.92 -12.22 -1.09
N GLY A 18 13.31 -13.11 -1.89
CA GLY A 18 11.90 -13.46 -1.73
C GLY A 18 11.58 -14.08 -0.37
N LEU A 19 12.46 -14.98 0.12
CA LEU A 19 12.32 -15.59 1.44
C LEU A 19 12.44 -14.56 2.56
N CYS A 20 13.38 -13.62 2.47
CA CYS A 20 13.52 -12.55 3.46
C CYS A 20 12.26 -11.68 3.53
N ILE A 21 11.67 -11.31 2.37
CA ILE A 21 10.43 -10.54 2.33
C ILE A 21 9.28 -11.34 2.94
N PHE A 22 9.14 -12.60 2.56
CA PHE A 22 8.11 -13.47 3.10
C PHE A 22 8.21 -13.58 4.63
N LEU A 23 9.40 -13.88 5.15
CA LEU A 23 9.63 -14.02 6.59
C LEU A 23 9.44 -12.69 7.34
N PHE A 24 9.84 -11.58 6.76
CA PHE A 24 9.63 -10.26 7.35
C PHE A 24 8.15 -10.01 7.63
N TRP A 25 7.29 -10.22 6.65
CA TRP A 25 5.85 -9.98 6.80
C TRP A 25 5.13 -11.09 7.56
N TYR A 26 5.48 -12.35 7.33
CA TYR A 26 4.79 -13.47 7.96
C TYR A 26 5.17 -13.67 9.43
N CYS A 27 6.47 -13.68 9.73
CA CYS A 27 6.95 -13.94 11.09
C CYS A 27 7.14 -12.67 11.91
N GLY A 28 7.57 -11.58 11.25
CA GLY A 28 7.86 -10.33 11.93
C GLY A 28 6.61 -9.50 12.20
N TYR A 29 5.82 -9.25 11.18
CA TYR A 29 4.77 -8.22 11.26
C TYR A 29 3.45 -8.59 10.58
N PRO A 30 2.83 -9.73 10.90
CA PRO A 30 1.55 -10.14 10.32
C PRO A 30 0.41 -9.14 10.61
N GLN A 31 0.48 -8.43 11.74
CA GLN A 31 -0.48 -7.41 12.14
C GLN A 31 -0.57 -6.22 11.16
N ALA A 32 0.54 -5.88 10.49
CA ALA A 32 0.55 -4.82 9.49
C ALA A 32 -0.26 -5.21 8.24
N LEU A 33 -0.20 -6.49 7.84
CA LEU A 33 -1.03 -7.01 6.75
C LEU A 33 -2.52 -6.93 7.12
N CYS A 34 -2.88 -7.40 8.31
CA CYS A 34 -4.26 -7.31 8.81
C CYS A 34 -4.76 -5.87 8.94
N TYR A 35 -3.87 -4.90 9.22
CA TYR A 35 -4.22 -3.49 9.24
C TYR A 35 -4.52 -2.94 7.84
N GLN A 36 -3.71 -3.28 6.85
CA GLN A 36 -3.95 -2.84 5.47
C GLN A 36 -5.23 -3.47 4.89
N GLU A 37 -5.50 -4.74 5.19
CA GLU A 37 -6.73 -5.43 4.78
C GLU A 37 -7.98 -4.69 5.28
N GLN A 38 -8.01 -4.30 6.53
CA GLN A 38 -9.21 -3.69 7.10
C GLN A 38 -9.55 -2.31 6.53
N ASN A 39 -8.63 -1.65 5.83
CA ASN A 39 -8.81 -0.33 5.23
C ASN A 39 -9.25 -0.38 3.75
N GLN A 40 -9.36 -1.57 3.16
CA GLN A 40 -9.74 -1.73 1.75
C GLN A 40 -10.75 -2.87 1.63
N LEU A 41 -11.96 -2.56 1.21
CA LEU A 41 -13.01 -3.53 0.91
C LEU A 41 -13.12 -3.69 -0.60
N PHE A 42 -12.84 -4.88 -1.11
CA PHE A 42 -13.02 -5.22 -2.50
C PHE A 42 -14.41 -5.80 -2.77
N LEU A 43 -15.09 -5.28 -3.80
CA LEU A 43 -16.38 -5.77 -4.25
C LEU A 43 -16.26 -6.45 -5.62
N TRP A 44 -16.72 -7.70 -5.69
CA TRP A 44 -16.72 -8.45 -6.96
C TRP A 44 -17.95 -8.11 -7.78
N SER A 45 -17.97 -6.91 -8.39
CA SER A 45 -19.03 -6.45 -9.28
C SER A 45 -18.48 -5.72 -10.49
N ALA A 46 -19.23 -5.73 -11.60
CA ALA A 46 -18.86 -4.98 -12.80
C ALA A 46 -18.89 -3.47 -12.55
N ASP A 47 -19.87 -3.01 -11.77
CA ASP A 47 -20.02 -1.58 -11.46
C ASP A 47 -18.82 -1.08 -10.66
N TYR A 48 -18.33 -1.86 -9.71
CA TYR A 48 -17.12 -1.53 -8.93
C TYR A 48 -15.88 -1.45 -9.83
N PHE A 49 -15.71 -2.41 -10.74
CA PHE A 49 -14.61 -2.39 -11.70
C PHE A 49 -14.64 -1.14 -12.59
N TRP A 50 -15.80 -0.78 -13.14
CA TRP A 50 -15.92 0.41 -13.97
C TRP A 50 -15.80 1.70 -13.18
N HIS A 51 -16.25 1.71 -11.92
CA HIS A 51 -16.05 2.84 -11.00
C HIS A 51 -14.57 3.12 -10.79
N ASP A 52 -13.80 2.10 -10.43
CA ASP A 52 -12.35 2.26 -10.22
C ASP A 52 -11.63 2.65 -11.52
N LEU A 53 -11.99 2.04 -12.65
CA LEU A 53 -11.42 2.42 -13.95
C LEU A 53 -11.80 3.83 -14.41
N SER A 54 -12.80 4.46 -13.84
CA SER A 54 -13.19 5.84 -14.17
C SER A 54 -12.21 6.89 -13.61
N VAL A 55 -11.31 6.50 -12.73
CA VAL A 55 -10.31 7.36 -12.09
C VAL A 55 -8.90 7.05 -12.63
N ALA A 56 -8.07 8.09 -12.76
CA ALA A 56 -6.68 7.90 -13.18
C ALA A 56 -5.91 7.02 -12.19
N GLY A 57 -5.31 5.94 -12.69
CA GLY A 57 -4.62 4.94 -11.87
C GLY A 57 -5.49 3.76 -11.45
N GLY A 58 -6.77 3.75 -11.81
CA GLY A 58 -7.76 2.82 -11.29
C GLY A 58 -7.47 1.34 -11.51
N LEU A 59 -6.79 0.95 -12.58
CA LEU A 59 -6.41 -0.46 -12.76
C LEU A 59 -5.44 -0.92 -11.67
N ALA A 60 -4.46 -0.10 -11.33
CA ALA A 60 -3.50 -0.46 -10.27
C ALA A 60 -4.18 -0.52 -8.90
N ASP A 61 -5.16 0.36 -8.65
CA ASP A 61 -5.94 0.37 -7.41
C ASP A 61 -6.86 -0.85 -7.34
N TYR A 62 -7.58 -1.17 -8.40
CA TYR A 62 -8.43 -2.37 -8.48
C TYR A 62 -7.66 -3.68 -8.24
N ILE A 63 -6.47 -3.84 -8.88
CA ILE A 63 -5.62 -5.01 -8.66
C ILE A 63 -5.12 -5.05 -7.20
N SER A 64 -4.77 -3.89 -6.64
CA SER A 64 -4.34 -3.77 -5.25
C SER A 64 -5.40 -4.27 -4.29
N GLU A 65 -6.62 -3.77 -4.41
CA GLU A 65 -7.73 -4.09 -3.53
C GLU A 65 -8.12 -5.57 -3.63
N PHE A 66 -8.12 -6.11 -4.86
CA PHE A 66 -8.28 -7.55 -5.06
C PHE A 66 -7.22 -8.38 -4.33
N LEU A 67 -5.97 -7.94 -4.32
CA LEU A 67 -4.90 -8.69 -3.66
C LEU A 67 -4.89 -8.49 -2.15
N VAL A 68 -5.19 -7.27 -1.67
CA VAL A 68 -5.18 -6.93 -0.25
C VAL A 68 -6.25 -7.70 0.55
N GLN A 69 -7.38 -8.09 -0.04
CA GLN A 69 -8.37 -8.91 0.65
C GLN A 69 -7.78 -10.23 1.21
N PHE A 70 -6.73 -10.77 0.56
CA PHE A 70 -6.06 -12.00 1.01
C PHE A 70 -5.10 -11.78 2.19
N TYR A 71 -4.85 -10.53 2.59
CA TYR A 71 -4.03 -10.22 3.76
C TYR A 71 -4.71 -10.61 5.08
N TYR A 72 -6.00 -10.88 5.04
CA TYR A 72 -6.71 -11.51 6.14
C TYR A 72 -6.05 -12.82 6.60
N ILE A 73 -5.41 -13.53 5.67
CA ILE A 73 -4.60 -14.72 5.95
C ILE A 73 -3.12 -14.31 5.80
N PRO A 74 -2.37 -14.09 6.91
CA PRO A 74 -1.01 -13.51 6.86
C PRO A 74 -0.05 -14.27 5.94
N VAL A 75 -0.17 -15.59 5.85
CA VAL A 75 0.64 -16.42 4.93
C VAL A 75 0.42 -16.02 3.48
N LEU A 76 -0.85 -15.84 3.07
CA LEU A 76 -1.18 -15.42 1.70
C LEU A 76 -0.72 -13.99 1.43
N GLY A 77 -0.95 -13.09 2.38
CA GLY A 77 -0.49 -11.70 2.26
C GLY A 77 1.03 -11.60 2.10
N ALA A 78 1.78 -12.29 2.94
CA ALA A 78 3.25 -12.34 2.85
C ALA A 78 3.72 -12.97 1.52
N ALA A 79 3.05 -14.02 1.04
CA ALA A 79 3.35 -14.65 -0.24
C ALA A 79 3.08 -13.71 -1.43
N ILE A 80 1.96 -12.97 -1.42
CA ILE A 80 1.63 -11.96 -2.45
C ILE A 80 2.69 -10.88 -2.50
N LEU A 81 3.11 -10.34 -1.34
CA LEU A 81 4.17 -9.35 -1.27
C LEU A 81 5.50 -9.90 -1.79
N ALA A 82 5.90 -11.09 -1.34
CA ALA A 82 7.12 -11.72 -1.83
C ALA A 82 7.09 -11.91 -3.34
N PHE A 83 5.98 -12.38 -3.91
CA PHE A 83 5.81 -12.53 -5.34
C PHE A 83 5.88 -11.20 -6.09
N LEU A 84 5.23 -10.16 -5.60
CA LEU A 84 5.24 -8.82 -6.19
C LEU A 84 6.65 -8.23 -6.21
N PHE A 85 7.39 -8.34 -5.10
CA PHE A 85 8.79 -7.87 -5.04
C PHE A 85 9.73 -8.67 -5.94
N LEU A 86 9.50 -9.98 -6.08
CA LEU A 86 10.25 -10.80 -7.04
C LEU A 86 9.94 -10.43 -8.50
N ALA A 87 8.68 -10.12 -8.80
CA ALA A 87 8.27 -9.62 -10.11
C ALA A 87 8.91 -8.26 -10.40
N PHE A 88 8.86 -7.33 -9.44
CA PHE A 88 9.49 -6.02 -9.54
C PHE A 88 11.02 -6.14 -9.76
N LEU A 89 11.71 -6.94 -8.96
CA LEU A 89 13.14 -7.22 -9.11
C LEU A 89 13.47 -7.80 -10.48
N SER A 90 12.70 -8.79 -10.93
CA SER A 90 12.88 -9.45 -12.21
C SER A 90 12.69 -8.49 -13.38
N LEU A 91 11.64 -7.67 -13.34
CA LEU A 91 11.36 -6.67 -14.37
C LEU A 91 12.41 -5.56 -14.37
N THR A 92 12.83 -5.07 -13.20
CA THR A 92 13.93 -4.11 -13.09
C THR A 92 15.21 -4.67 -13.74
N TYR A 93 15.56 -5.92 -13.46
CA TYR A 93 16.69 -6.57 -14.10
C TYR A 93 16.51 -6.69 -15.63
N GLN A 94 15.32 -7.05 -16.12
CA GLN A 94 15.04 -7.14 -17.56
C GLN A 94 15.09 -5.77 -18.24
N VAL A 95 14.60 -4.71 -17.60
CA VAL A 95 14.70 -3.34 -18.10
C VAL A 95 16.19 -2.92 -18.20
N ILE A 96 16.98 -3.11 -17.15
CA ILE A 96 18.42 -2.82 -17.16
C ILE A 96 19.13 -3.63 -18.26
N ARG A 97 18.81 -4.90 -18.39
CA ARG A 97 19.35 -5.77 -19.45
C ARG A 97 18.97 -5.28 -20.84
N SER A 98 17.78 -4.71 -21.00
CA SER A 98 17.31 -4.19 -22.29
C SER A 98 18.12 -2.98 -22.78
N TYR A 99 18.84 -2.27 -21.90
CA TYR A 99 19.69 -1.14 -22.27
C TYR A 99 21.06 -1.55 -22.79
N THR A 100 21.50 -2.76 -22.51
CA THR A 100 22.83 -3.24 -22.86
C THR A 100 22.79 -4.27 -23.99
N ALA A 101 23.81 -4.22 -24.90
CA ALA A 101 23.97 -5.25 -25.92
C ALA A 101 24.71 -6.48 -25.36
N LYS A 102 25.49 -6.29 -24.27
CA LYS A 102 26.31 -7.35 -23.66
C LYS A 102 25.56 -8.00 -22.52
N PRO A 103 25.74 -9.30 -22.23
CA PRO A 103 25.14 -9.95 -21.09
C PRO A 103 25.62 -9.28 -19.80
N LEU A 104 24.65 -8.91 -18.93
CA LEU A 104 24.93 -8.36 -17.62
C LEU A 104 25.60 -9.42 -16.74
N LYS A 105 26.72 -9.04 -16.13
CA LYS A 105 27.39 -9.83 -15.09
C LYS A 105 26.57 -9.82 -13.79
N TRP A 106 27.12 -10.37 -12.73
CA TRP A 106 26.48 -10.42 -11.41
C TRP A 106 26.09 -9.03 -10.85
N TYR A 107 26.86 -7.98 -11.14
CA TYR A 107 26.57 -6.61 -10.72
C TYR A 107 25.26 -6.05 -11.29
N GLY A 108 24.79 -6.54 -12.45
CA GLY A 108 23.49 -6.15 -12.98
C GLY A 108 22.32 -6.58 -12.08
N MET A 109 22.49 -7.67 -11.33
CA MET A 109 21.51 -8.11 -10.34
C MET A 109 21.55 -7.23 -9.08
N LEU A 110 22.74 -6.82 -8.65
CA LEU A 110 22.88 -5.87 -7.55
C LEU A 110 22.26 -4.51 -7.88
N MET A 111 22.43 -4.02 -9.11
CA MET A 111 21.76 -2.80 -9.57
C MET A 111 20.24 -2.92 -9.56
N ALA A 112 19.69 -4.10 -9.84
CA ALA A 112 18.25 -4.32 -9.76
C ALA A 112 17.73 -4.47 -8.32
N LEU A 113 18.57 -4.96 -7.40
CA LEU A 113 18.23 -5.06 -5.98
C LEU A 113 18.06 -3.71 -5.29
N LEU A 114 18.85 -2.70 -5.67
CA LEU A 114 18.80 -1.39 -5.03
C LEU A 114 17.40 -0.76 -5.07
N PRO A 115 16.72 -0.61 -6.22
CA PRO A 115 15.34 -0.11 -6.24
C PRO A 115 14.36 -1.00 -5.47
N SER A 116 14.60 -2.31 -5.43
CA SER A 116 13.72 -3.25 -4.71
C SER A 116 13.86 -3.10 -3.19
N ILE A 117 15.07 -2.82 -2.68
CA ILE A 117 15.31 -2.55 -1.26
C ILE A 117 14.71 -1.19 -0.87
N LEU A 118 14.87 -0.16 -1.70
CA LEU A 118 14.26 1.15 -1.47
C LEU A 118 12.72 1.05 -1.45
N LEU A 119 12.16 0.25 -2.36
CA LEU A 119 10.72 -0.01 -2.36
C LEU A 119 10.26 -0.73 -1.09
N LEU A 120 11.07 -1.69 -0.59
CA LEU A 120 10.78 -2.39 0.66
C LEU A 120 10.80 -1.42 1.86
N GLU A 121 11.76 -0.50 1.90
CA GLU A 121 11.82 0.53 2.94
C GLU A 121 10.56 1.41 2.93
N VAL A 122 10.15 1.90 1.74
CA VAL A 122 8.92 2.69 1.59
C VAL A 122 7.69 1.89 2.01
N MET A 123 7.60 0.62 1.61
CA MET A 123 6.49 -0.27 1.98
C MET A 123 6.48 -0.66 3.47
N GLY A 124 7.54 -0.37 4.21
CA GLY A 124 7.56 -0.46 5.68
C GLY A 124 6.65 0.57 6.35
N ASP A 125 6.27 1.63 5.66
CA ASP A 125 5.23 2.56 6.11
C ASP A 125 3.85 1.94 5.89
N ILE A 126 3.07 1.83 6.96
CA ILE A 126 1.76 1.15 6.95
C ILE A 126 0.68 1.87 6.12
N GLU A 127 0.88 3.16 5.86
CA GLU A 127 -0.04 3.97 5.07
C GLU A 127 0.24 3.86 3.56
N VAL A 128 1.36 3.25 3.16
CA VAL A 128 1.67 3.02 1.75
C VAL A 128 0.82 1.89 1.21
N LEU A 129 -0.03 2.20 0.24
CA LEU A 129 -0.94 1.25 -0.37
C LEU A 129 -0.22 0.31 -1.35
N LEU A 130 -0.70 -0.93 -1.44
CA LEU A 130 -0.19 -1.94 -2.36
C LEU A 130 -0.29 -1.50 -3.83
N SER A 131 -1.19 -0.57 -4.16
CA SER A 131 -1.31 -0.01 -5.51
C SER A 131 -0.04 0.73 -5.97
N PHE A 132 0.78 1.23 -5.04
CA PHE A 132 2.06 1.87 -5.38
C PHE A 132 3.06 0.90 -6.02
N PRO A 133 3.49 -0.20 -5.38
CA PRO A 133 4.38 -1.17 -6.01
C PRO A 133 3.75 -1.86 -7.23
N ILE A 134 2.44 -2.05 -7.28
CA ILE A 134 1.75 -2.58 -8.46
C ILE A 134 1.89 -1.62 -9.65
N ALA A 135 1.60 -0.34 -9.46
CA ALA A 135 1.74 0.67 -10.51
C ALA A 135 3.19 0.75 -11.04
N LEU A 136 4.19 0.74 -10.15
CA LEU A 136 5.60 0.72 -10.53
C LEU A 136 5.97 -0.57 -11.31
N THR A 137 5.45 -1.72 -10.88
CA THR A 137 5.68 -3.01 -11.55
C THR A 137 5.07 -3.02 -12.96
N LEU A 138 3.86 -2.47 -13.13
CA LEU A 138 3.21 -2.33 -14.43
C LEU A 138 3.95 -1.33 -15.34
N ALA A 139 4.50 -0.24 -14.79
CA ALA A 139 5.34 0.69 -15.54
C ALA A 139 6.63 0.02 -16.05
N LEU A 140 7.29 -0.80 -15.20
CA LEU A 140 8.46 -1.58 -15.60
C LEU A 140 8.14 -2.63 -16.66
N LEU A 141 7.01 -3.33 -16.51
CA LEU A 141 6.52 -4.30 -17.48
C LEU A 141 6.28 -3.63 -18.85
N SER A 142 5.58 -2.52 -18.86
CA SER A 142 5.32 -1.73 -20.08
C SER A 142 6.63 -1.25 -20.72
N THR A 143 7.56 -0.75 -19.90
CA THR A 143 8.90 -0.35 -20.37
C THR A 143 9.65 -1.51 -21.01
N TRP A 144 9.69 -2.66 -20.36
CA TRP A 144 10.37 -3.84 -20.87
C TRP A 144 9.77 -4.34 -22.18
N LEU A 145 8.44 -4.42 -22.27
CA LEU A 145 7.74 -4.83 -23.49
C LEU A 145 8.01 -3.86 -24.64
N MET A 146 7.95 -2.56 -24.38
CA MET A 146 8.22 -1.55 -25.41
C MET A 146 9.68 -1.51 -25.83
N ASN A 147 10.63 -1.75 -24.93
CA ASN A 147 12.05 -1.91 -25.28
C ASN A 147 12.26 -3.14 -26.18
N LEU A 148 11.56 -4.24 -25.88
CA LEU A 148 11.61 -5.46 -26.68
C LEU A 148 10.98 -5.24 -28.07
N ALA A 149 9.84 -4.58 -28.11
CA ALA A 149 9.15 -4.19 -29.34
C ALA A 149 10.02 -3.28 -30.23
N THR A 150 10.68 -2.28 -29.63
CA THR A 150 11.59 -1.38 -30.35
C THR A 150 12.80 -2.15 -30.94
N ARG A 151 13.29 -3.15 -30.23
CA ARG A 151 14.39 -4.00 -30.76
C ARG A 151 13.95 -4.90 -31.92
N ARG A 152 12.71 -5.40 -31.89
CA ARG A 152 12.17 -6.33 -32.89
C ARG A 152 11.66 -5.63 -34.15
N TRP A 153 10.93 -4.52 -33.99
CA TRP A 153 10.24 -3.85 -35.10
C TRP A 153 10.84 -2.49 -35.48
N GLY A 154 11.93 -2.11 -34.79
CA GLY A 154 12.69 -0.90 -35.09
C GLY A 154 12.12 0.36 -34.39
N ALA A 155 12.79 1.47 -34.70
CA ALA A 155 12.61 2.74 -33.99
C ALA A 155 11.22 3.36 -34.15
N ARG A 156 10.55 3.11 -35.27
CA ARG A 156 9.21 3.71 -35.54
C ARG A 156 8.19 3.40 -34.46
N ILE A 157 8.41 2.32 -33.70
CA ILE A 157 7.51 1.95 -32.59
C ILE A 157 7.58 2.96 -31.43
N ALA A 158 8.57 3.85 -31.38
CA ALA A 158 8.61 4.93 -30.40
C ALA A 158 7.41 5.89 -30.52
N TRP A 159 6.77 5.97 -31.68
CA TRP A 159 5.50 6.71 -31.82
C TRP A 159 4.36 6.07 -31.05
N ALA A 160 4.41 4.76 -30.80
CA ALA A 160 3.47 4.08 -29.93
C ALA A 160 3.61 4.54 -28.46
N ASP A 161 4.79 5.00 -28.03
CA ASP A 161 4.97 5.56 -26.68
C ASP A 161 4.07 6.80 -26.47
N VAL A 162 3.87 7.63 -27.50
CA VAL A 162 3.02 8.82 -27.46
C VAL A 162 1.55 8.42 -27.22
N LEU A 163 1.08 7.35 -27.88
CA LEU A 163 -0.28 6.84 -27.73
C LEU A 163 -0.46 6.07 -26.43
N LEU A 164 0.58 5.35 -26.01
CA LEU A 164 0.52 4.53 -24.79
C LEU A 164 0.60 5.38 -23.50
N THR A 165 1.27 6.52 -23.54
CA THR A 165 1.42 7.40 -22.38
C THR A 165 0.09 7.80 -21.71
N PRO A 166 -0.93 8.31 -22.42
CA PRO A 166 -2.22 8.64 -21.79
C PRO A 166 -2.96 7.39 -21.30
N VAL A 167 -2.84 6.27 -21.99
CA VAL A 167 -3.44 5.01 -21.57
C VAL A 167 -2.79 4.54 -20.27
N LEU A 168 -1.47 4.59 -20.16
CA LEU A 168 -0.76 4.25 -18.93
C LEU A 168 -1.10 5.23 -17.81
N PHE A 169 -1.16 6.53 -18.08
CA PHE A 169 -1.60 7.50 -17.07
C PHE A 169 -2.95 7.11 -16.47
N TRP A 170 -3.89 6.72 -17.32
CA TRP A 170 -5.22 6.33 -16.88
C TRP A 170 -5.24 5.00 -16.13
N LEU A 171 -4.41 4.03 -16.53
CA LEU A 171 -4.38 2.70 -15.91
C LEU A 171 -3.55 2.63 -14.63
N ILE A 172 -2.39 3.31 -14.60
CA ILE A 172 -1.42 3.16 -13.49
C ILE A 172 -1.14 4.46 -12.71
N GLY A 173 -1.64 5.61 -13.19
CA GLY A 173 -1.50 6.91 -12.54
C GLY A 173 -0.22 7.66 -12.90
N GLY A 174 -0.17 8.93 -12.46
CA GLY A 174 0.85 9.90 -12.89
C GLY A 174 2.28 9.52 -12.57
N GLY A 175 2.60 9.23 -11.32
CA GLY A 175 3.98 8.94 -10.88
C GLY A 175 4.61 7.73 -11.58
N ALA A 176 3.85 6.64 -11.72
CA ALA A 176 4.30 5.44 -12.41
C ALA A 176 4.46 5.67 -13.92
N THR A 177 3.60 6.49 -14.53
CA THR A 177 3.72 6.85 -15.95
C THR A 177 4.94 7.74 -16.20
N TRP A 178 5.28 8.65 -15.28
CA TRP A 178 6.53 9.41 -15.36
C TRP A 178 7.75 8.48 -15.33
N LEU A 179 7.76 7.48 -14.47
CA LEU A 179 8.82 6.46 -14.45
C LEU A 179 8.94 5.77 -15.82
N TYR A 180 7.82 5.35 -16.42
CA TYR A 180 7.79 4.77 -17.76
C TYR A 180 8.43 5.70 -18.79
N VAL A 181 7.98 6.95 -18.88
CA VAL A 181 8.46 7.92 -19.87
C VAL A 181 9.96 8.19 -19.69
N PHE A 182 10.46 8.36 -18.47
CA PHE A 182 11.89 8.57 -18.20
C PHE A 182 12.73 7.34 -18.55
N LEU A 183 12.27 6.15 -18.25
CA LEU A 183 12.98 4.91 -18.62
C LEU A 183 13.01 4.73 -20.13
N ARG A 184 11.95 5.05 -20.87
CA ARG A 184 11.92 5.02 -22.32
C ARG A 184 12.86 6.06 -22.93
N LEU A 185 12.88 7.27 -22.38
CA LEU A 185 13.82 8.32 -22.77
C LEU A 185 15.29 7.86 -22.57
N ALA A 186 15.60 7.26 -21.43
CA ALA A 186 16.93 6.71 -21.16
C ALA A 186 17.31 5.63 -22.17
N PHE A 187 16.39 4.73 -22.51
CA PHE A 187 16.60 3.73 -23.55
C PHE A 187 16.93 4.37 -24.91
N PHE A 188 16.16 5.38 -25.30
CA PHE A 188 16.37 6.14 -26.52
C PHE A 188 17.76 6.80 -26.55
N LEU A 189 18.12 7.55 -25.50
CA LEU A 189 19.44 8.24 -25.44
C LEU A 189 20.61 7.25 -25.58
N MET A 190 20.46 6.04 -25.04
CA MET A 190 21.46 4.99 -25.22
C MET A 190 21.52 4.45 -26.66
N GLN A 191 20.41 4.46 -27.38
CA GLN A 191 20.39 4.05 -28.80
C GLN A 191 20.96 5.14 -29.72
N VAL A 192 20.72 6.41 -29.42
CA VAL A 192 21.31 7.55 -30.16
C VAL A 192 22.83 7.53 -30.09
N LYS A 193 23.41 7.30 -28.91
CA LYS A 193 24.88 7.15 -28.74
C LYS A 193 25.47 6.03 -29.59
N LYS A 194 24.68 5.08 -30.06
CA LYS A 194 25.07 3.98 -30.96
C LYS A 194 24.86 4.29 -32.45
N GLY A 195 24.50 5.53 -32.78
CA GLY A 195 24.27 5.97 -34.16
C GLY A 195 22.98 5.47 -34.80
N LYS A 196 22.02 5.00 -33.99
CA LYS A 196 20.86 4.25 -34.52
C LYS A 196 19.58 5.05 -34.78
N LEU A 197 19.43 6.35 -34.37
CA LEU A 197 18.08 6.97 -34.43
C LEU A 197 18.02 8.51 -34.46
N PRO A 198 18.01 9.19 -35.61
CA PRO A 198 17.61 10.59 -35.66
C PRO A 198 16.11 10.85 -35.87
N SER A 199 15.41 9.97 -36.62
CA SER A 199 14.04 10.30 -37.10
C SER A 199 12.91 10.17 -36.06
N VAL A 200 13.16 9.60 -34.89
CA VAL A 200 12.16 9.33 -33.84
C VAL A 200 12.44 10.13 -32.57
N ALA A 201 13.44 11.00 -32.60
CA ALA A 201 13.84 11.82 -31.45
C ALA A 201 12.70 12.69 -30.89
N ILE A 202 11.79 13.11 -31.77
CA ILE A 202 10.64 13.98 -31.42
C ILE A 202 9.57 13.25 -30.61
N ALA A 203 9.47 11.91 -30.74
CA ALA A 203 8.43 11.15 -30.03
C ALA A 203 8.54 11.26 -28.50
N TYR A 204 9.76 11.34 -27.93
CA TYR A 204 9.98 11.36 -26.49
C TYR A 204 9.66 12.72 -25.85
N PRO A 205 10.15 13.85 -26.36
CA PRO A 205 9.68 15.16 -25.89
C PRO A 205 8.17 15.30 -26.02
N LEU A 206 7.58 14.78 -27.11
CA LEU A 206 6.15 14.79 -27.32
C LEU A 206 5.40 13.95 -26.27
N SER A 207 5.92 12.78 -25.89
CA SER A 207 5.33 11.97 -24.80
C SER A 207 5.39 12.69 -23.46
N ILE A 208 6.48 13.39 -23.15
CA ILE A 208 6.63 14.20 -21.95
C ILE A 208 5.60 15.35 -21.95
N LEU A 209 5.54 16.10 -23.04
CA LEU A 209 4.61 17.22 -23.19
C LEU A 209 3.16 16.72 -23.10
N TYR A 210 2.86 15.59 -23.73
CA TYR A 210 1.53 15.02 -23.74
C TYR A 210 1.11 14.51 -22.36
N LEU A 211 2.01 13.85 -21.61
CA LEU A 211 1.76 13.45 -20.23
C LEU A 211 1.50 14.65 -19.33
N TRP A 212 2.31 15.70 -19.47
CA TRP A 212 2.10 16.93 -18.71
C TRP A 212 0.77 17.60 -19.04
N ALA A 213 0.43 17.68 -20.34
CA ALA A 213 -0.82 18.27 -20.79
C ALA A 213 -2.05 17.51 -20.31
N ILE A 214 -2.05 16.17 -20.38
CA ILE A 214 -3.20 15.36 -19.92
C ILE A 214 -3.42 15.49 -18.40
N GLN A 215 -2.35 15.56 -17.63
CA GLN A 215 -2.43 15.77 -16.18
C GLN A 215 -3.00 17.15 -15.86
N LEU A 216 -2.58 18.18 -16.59
CA LEU A 216 -3.09 19.54 -16.45
C LEU A 216 -4.58 19.62 -16.85
N ILE A 217 -4.96 18.95 -17.92
CA ILE A 217 -6.36 18.86 -18.36
C ILE A 217 -7.20 18.16 -17.28
N CYS A 218 -6.78 17.01 -16.79
CA CYS A 218 -7.50 16.28 -15.74
C CYS A 218 -7.65 17.12 -14.46
N TYR A 219 -6.63 17.89 -14.09
CA TYR A 219 -6.70 18.82 -12.98
C TYR A 219 -7.66 19.98 -13.23
N SER A 220 -7.58 20.64 -14.40
CA SER A 220 -8.39 21.82 -14.74
C SER A 220 -9.87 21.49 -14.96
N THR A 221 -10.18 20.28 -15.43
CA THR A 221 -11.55 19.80 -15.65
C THR A 221 -12.17 19.14 -14.42
N LEU A 222 -11.44 19.09 -13.29
CA LEU A 222 -11.85 18.44 -12.05
C LEU A 222 -12.20 16.93 -12.20
N LEU A 223 -11.75 16.31 -13.28
CA LEU A 223 -11.81 14.85 -13.42
C LEU A 223 -11.05 14.16 -12.30
N VAL A 224 -10.06 14.87 -11.76
CA VAL A 224 -9.29 14.45 -10.59
C VAL A 224 -9.32 15.59 -9.57
N GLN A 225 -9.99 15.39 -8.45
CA GLN A 225 -10.24 16.44 -7.43
C GLN A 225 -9.08 16.59 -6.42
N TYR A 226 -7.84 16.71 -6.92
CA TYR A 226 -6.64 16.75 -6.07
C TYR A 226 -5.66 17.83 -6.52
N PRO A 227 -4.75 18.26 -5.63
CA PRO A 227 -3.69 19.19 -5.99
C PRO A 227 -2.88 18.70 -7.19
N LEU A 228 -2.50 19.57 -8.10
CA LEU A 228 -1.78 19.23 -9.33
C LEU A 228 -0.51 18.40 -9.05
N MET A 229 0.25 18.76 -8.01
CA MET A 229 1.44 18.00 -7.63
C MET A 229 1.12 16.56 -7.24
N SER A 230 0.02 16.33 -6.55
CA SER A 230 -0.43 14.97 -6.19
C SER A 230 -0.82 14.18 -7.43
N VAL A 231 -1.51 14.81 -8.39
CA VAL A 231 -1.86 14.17 -9.68
C VAL A 231 -0.60 13.80 -10.47
N MET A 232 0.42 14.68 -10.45
CA MET A 232 1.67 14.45 -11.19
C MET A 232 2.56 13.39 -10.54
N THR A 233 2.71 13.43 -9.23
CA THR A 233 3.66 12.58 -8.52
C THR A 233 3.06 11.28 -8.00
N GLY A 234 1.75 11.25 -7.77
CA GLY A 234 1.09 10.15 -7.07
C GLY A 234 1.33 10.15 -5.56
N ILE A 235 2.17 11.08 -5.05
CA ILE A 235 2.38 11.28 -3.61
C ILE A 235 1.14 11.98 -3.05
N ASN A 236 0.69 11.56 -1.88
CA ASN A 236 -0.51 12.07 -1.24
C ASN A 236 -1.81 11.90 -2.08
N TYR A 237 -1.69 11.21 -3.21
CA TYR A 237 -2.81 10.78 -4.01
C TYR A 237 -3.06 9.30 -3.72
N TYR A 238 -3.10 8.98 -2.41
CA TYR A 238 -3.61 7.72 -1.90
C TYR A 238 -2.72 6.50 -1.99
N ARG A 239 -1.52 6.61 -2.55
CA ARG A 239 -0.61 5.49 -2.65
C ARG A 239 0.56 5.58 -1.71
N VAL A 240 1.05 6.81 -1.53
CA VAL A 240 2.17 7.11 -0.63
C VAL A 240 1.81 8.34 0.18
N PRO A 241 1.84 8.30 1.51
CA PRO A 241 1.52 9.44 2.35
C PRO A 241 2.50 10.59 2.14
N MET A 242 2.00 11.80 2.36
CA MET A 242 2.84 13.00 2.31
C MET A 242 3.75 13.03 3.53
N GLN A 243 5.04 13.21 3.30
CA GLN A 243 6.01 13.38 4.38
C GLN A 243 6.09 14.84 4.82
N TYR A 244 5.93 15.08 6.10
CA TYR A 244 6.24 16.37 6.71
C TYR A 244 7.75 16.50 6.93
N PRO A 245 8.31 17.73 7.02
CA PRO A 245 9.72 17.92 7.29
C PRO A 245 10.17 17.17 8.55
N GLY A 246 11.15 16.30 8.40
CA GLY A 246 11.68 15.46 9.49
C GLY A 246 11.08 14.05 9.61
N GLN A 247 10.00 13.75 8.92
CA GLN A 247 9.47 12.39 8.82
C GLN A 247 10.16 11.62 7.69
N LYS A 248 10.22 10.30 7.83
CA LYS A 248 10.75 9.39 6.80
C LYS A 248 9.72 8.28 6.56
N TRP A 249 9.58 7.87 5.31
CA TRP A 249 8.88 6.62 5.02
C TRP A 249 9.66 5.45 5.59
N GLY A 250 8.94 4.45 6.04
CA GLY A 250 9.54 3.20 6.45
C GLY A 250 8.98 2.64 7.75
N TYR A 251 9.69 1.67 8.26
CA TYR A 251 9.33 0.96 9.46
C TYR A 251 9.45 1.85 10.70
N ASP A 252 8.36 1.94 11.46
CA ASP A 252 8.28 2.57 12.77
C ASP A 252 7.96 1.52 13.84
N LYS A 253 8.91 1.27 14.74
CA LYS A 253 8.81 0.23 15.77
C LYS A 253 7.61 0.45 16.70
N ASP A 254 7.39 1.70 17.11
CA ASP A 254 6.34 2.03 18.07
C ASP A 254 4.97 1.88 17.42
N LEU A 255 4.83 2.33 16.18
CA LEU A 255 3.61 2.17 15.40
C LEU A 255 3.26 0.70 15.17
N TYR A 256 4.26 -0.13 14.85
CA TYR A 256 4.06 -1.57 14.67
C TYR A 256 3.68 -2.29 15.97
N ALA A 257 4.19 -1.84 17.13
CA ALA A 257 3.74 -2.34 18.42
C ALA A 257 2.27 -2.01 18.69
N LEU A 258 1.82 -0.83 18.27
CA LEU A 258 0.43 -0.41 18.39
C LEU A 258 -0.50 -1.19 17.44
N LEU A 259 -0.02 -1.54 16.25
CA LEU A 259 -0.76 -2.42 15.34
C LEU A 259 -0.96 -3.82 15.94
N LYS A 260 0.05 -4.36 16.63
CA LYS A 260 -0.06 -5.62 17.34
C LYS A 260 -1.14 -5.54 18.42
N LEU A 261 -1.14 -4.48 19.20
CA LEU A 261 -2.14 -4.22 20.22
C LEU A 261 -3.56 -4.13 19.64
N ASN A 262 -3.73 -3.41 18.52
CA ASN A 262 -5.02 -3.32 17.83
C ASN A 262 -5.51 -4.67 17.30
N GLU A 263 -4.62 -5.50 16.76
CA GLU A 263 -4.94 -6.87 16.32
C GLU A 263 -5.36 -7.76 17.48
N GLN A 264 -4.65 -7.67 18.61
CA GLN A 264 -4.98 -8.41 19.83
C GLN A 264 -6.36 -8.02 20.38
N VAL A 265 -6.68 -6.72 20.41
CA VAL A 265 -8.01 -6.22 20.82
C VAL A 265 -9.10 -6.73 19.86
N ARG A 266 -8.85 -6.68 18.54
CA ARG A 266 -9.77 -7.20 17.51
C ARG A 266 -10.09 -8.68 17.74
N ASN A 267 -9.08 -9.47 18.07
CA ASN A 267 -9.19 -10.93 18.22
C ASN A 267 -9.54 -11.37 19.65
N GLY A 268 -9.67 -10.44 20.60
CA GLY A 268 -9.96 -10.74 21.99
C GLY A 268 -8.87 -11.50 22.73
N LYS A 269 -7.60 -11.30 22.34
CA LYS A 269 -6.41 -11.93 22.95
C LYS A 269 -6.01 -11.16 24.23
N TRP A 270 -6.88 -11.20 25.23
CA TRP A 270 -6.76 -10.35 26.43
C TRP A 270 -5.52 -10.66 27.26
N GLU A 271 -5.19 -11.94 27.45
CA GLU A 271 -4.02 -12.35 28.23
C GLU A 271 -2.71 -11.91 27.53
N ASP A 272 -2.66 -11.97 26.19
CA ASP A 272 -1.50 -11.53 25.41
C ASP A 272 -1.29 -10.01 25.57
N ILE A 273 -2.38 -9.21 25.62
CA ILE A 273 -2.31 -7.76 25.87
C ILE A 273 -1.73 -7.47 27.24
N ILE A 274 -2.18 -8.19 28.27
CA ILE A 274 -1.70 -8.02 29.65
C ILE A 274 -0.24 -8.41 29.77
N HIS A 275 0.15 -9.51 29.13
CA HIS A 275 1.54 -9.97 29.11
C HIS A 275 2.47 -8.97 28.39
N ASP A 276 2.10 -8.58 27.18
CA ASP A 276 2.90 -7.64 26.38
C ASP A 276 3.01 -6.25 27.04
N ALA A 277 1.98 -5.81 27.77
CA ALA A 277 2.01 -4.55 28.52
C ALA A 277 2.99 -4.53 29.69
N GLN A 278 3.36 -5.69 30.23
CA GLN A 278 4.39 -5.80 31.28
C GLN A 278 5.80 -5.61 30.71
N GLU A 279 6.01 -5.94 29.44
CA GLU A 279 7.28 -5.85 28.75
C GLU A 279 7.43 -4.56 27.93
N SER A 280 6.32 -3.91 27.57
CA SER A 280 6.28 -2.75 26.68
C SER A 280 6.69 -1.47 27.39
N GLN A 281 7.52 -0.67 26.69
CA GLN A 281 7.87 0.70 27.10
C GLN A 281 6.95 1.77 26.49
N VAL A 282 5.99 1.39 25.63
CA VAL A 282 5.09 2.34 24.94
C VAL A 282 3.98 2.76 25.92
N GLN A 283 4.09 3.97 26.42
CA GLN A 283 3.20 4.54 27.44
C GLN A 283 2.38 5.68 26.86
N VAL A 284 1.31 5.33 26.15
CA VAL A 284 0.34 6.29 25.60
C VAL A 284 -1.07 5.98 26.09
N PHE A 285 -1.97 6.94 26.02
CA PHE A 285 -3.32 6.81 26.62
C PHE A 285 -4.10 5.60 26.07
N TYR A 286 -4.01 5.31 24.79
CA TYR A 286 -4.75 4.18 24.21
C TYR A 286 -4.12 2.81 24.52
N THR A 287 -2.83 2.74 24.86
CA THR A 287 -2.24 1.53 25.45
C THR A 287 -2.86 1.24 26.80
N SER A 288 -2.96 2.26 27.69
CA SER A 288 -3.63 2.13 28.99
C SER A 288 -5.09 1.72 28.83
N ASN A 289 -5.80 2.30 27.87
CA ASN A 289 -7.18 1.97 27.57
C ASN A 289 -7.35 0.50 27.16
N CYS A 290 -6.49 -0.01 26.28
CA CYS A 290 -6.51 -1.41 25.84
C CYS A 290 -6.17 -2.37 26.98
N VAL A 291 -5.19 -2.04 27.83
CA VAL A 291 -4.81 -2.85 28.99
C VAL A 291 -5.96 -2.90 29.99
N ASN A 292 -6.58 -1.76 30.30
CA ASN A 292 -7.73 -1.71 31.19
C ASN A 292 -8.93 -2.49 30.64
N LEU A 293 -9.16 -2.42 29.32
CA LEU A 293 -10.17 -3.24 28.63
C LEU A 293 -9.85 -4.74 28.81
N ALA A 294 -8.61 -5.15 28.59
CA ALA A 294 -8.18 -6.54 28.77
C ALA A 294 -8.34 -7.01 30.21
N LEU A 295 -7.92 -6.21 31.20
CA LEU A 295 -8.12 -6.48 32.62
C LEU A 295 -9.60 -6.59 32.98
N ALA A 296 -10.47 -5.76 32.40
CA ALA A 296 -11.92 -5.84 32.60
C ALA A 296 -12.49 -7.15 32.04
N GLN A 297 -12.10 -7.54 30.82
CA GLN A 297 -12.56 -8.77 30.19
C GLN A 297 -12.07 -10.04 30.91
N THR A 298 -10.92 -9.98 31.57
CA THR A 298 -10.35 -11.08 32.38
C THR A 298 -10.74 -10.98 33.87
N ARG A 299 -11.59 -10.01 34.24
CA ARG A 299 -12.06 -9.75 35.62
C ARG A 299 -10.94 -9.39 36.61
N GLN A 300 -9.85 -8.82 36.13
CA GLN A 300 -8.67 -8.43 36.92
C GLN A 300 -8.54 -6.91 37.09
N LEU A 301 -9.50 -6.11 36.58
CA LEU A 301 -9.38 -4.65 36.51
C LEU A 301 -9.20 -4.03 37.92
N ALA A 302 -10.06 -4.44 38.89
CA ALA A 302 -10.04 -3.88 40.23
C ALA A 302 -8.71 -4.16 40.98
N ASP A 303 -8.13 -5.33 40.75
CA ASP A 303 -6.95 -5.79 41.50
C ASP A 303 -5.63 -5.31 40.86
N ARG A 304 -5.60 -5.15 39.53
CA ARG A 304 -4.35 -4.97 38.80
C ARG A 304 -4.25 -3.67 38.00
N MET A 305 -5.30 -2.86 37.90
CA MET A 305 -5.31 -1.63 37.10
C MET A 305 -4.10 -0.74 37.38
N PHE A 306 -3.79 -0.51 38.67
CA PHE A 306 -2.70 0.37 39.08
C PHE A 306 -1.32 -0.29 39.06
N SER A 307 -1.21 -1.57 38.66
CA SER A 307 0.08 -2.22 38.38
C SER A 307 0.63 -1.85 36.99
N PHE A 308 -0.19 -1.21 36.17
CA PHE A 308 0.16 -0.75 34.83
C PHE A 308 0.15 0.76 34.74
N TYR A 309 0.83 1.30 33.74
CA TYR A 309 0.79 2.74 33.47
C TYR A 309 -0.63 3.21 33.22
N GLN A 310 -1.01 4.30 33.89
CA GLN A 310 -2.31 4.95 33.74
C GLN A 310 -2.13 6.39 33.28
N SER A 311 -2.77 6.77 32.18
CA SER A 311 -2.75 8.11 31.61
C SER A 311 -3.87 9.03 32.20
N GLY A 312 -4.13 8.90 33.48
CA GLY A 312 -5.20 9.63 34.17
C GLY A 312 -6.60 9.18 33.71
N GLU A 313 -7.54 10.11 33.58
CA GLU A 313 -8.91 9.85 33.15
C GLU A 313 -8.98 9.19 31.75
N ASN A 314 -8.01 9.49 30.90
CA ASN A 314 -7.93 8.96 29.53
C ASN A 314 -7.60 7.46 29.46
N ALA A 315 -7.15 6.88 30.56
CA ALA A 315 -6.84 5.45 30.65
C ALA A 315 -8.09 4.55 30.59
N LEU A 316 -9.24 5.04 31.02
CA LEU A 316 -10.52 4.31 30.98
C LEU A 316 -11.35 4.67 29.76
N LEU A 317 -11.51 5.97 29.52
CA LEU A 317 -12.25 6.49 28.39
C LEU A 317 -11.34 7.40 27.57
N ALA A 318 -10.88 6.91 26.45
CA ALA A 318 -9.99 7.67 25.58
C ALA A 318 -10.64 8.98 25.14
N PRO A 319 -9.87 10.08 25.11
CA PRO A 319 -10.36 11.36 24.62
C PRO A 319 -10.67 11.25 23.12
N ARG A 320 -11.45 12.20 22.62
CA ARG A 320 -11.70 12.30 21.19
C ARG A 320 -10.38 12.59 20.47
N SER A 321 -9.88 11.61 19.76
CA SER A 321 -8.72 11.72 18.89
C SER A 321 -9.14 11.63 17.42
N ARG A 322 -8.33 12.19 16.53
CA ARG A 322 -8.44 12.01 15.07
C ARG A 322 -7.40 11.03 14.54
N ASP A 323 -6.62 10.45 15.43
CA ASP A 323 -5.63 9.45 15.08
C ASP A 323 -6.30 8.08 14.89
N ASN A 324 -6.14 7.50 13.71
CA ASN A 324 -6.73 6.22 13.36
C ASN A 324 -6.28 5.09 14.29
N MET A 325 -5.03 5.14 14.77
CA MET A 325 -4.50 4.11 15.65
C MET A 325 -5.21 4.04 17.00
N SER A 326 -5.57 5.21 17.56
CA SER A 326 -6.30 5.29 18.84
C SER A 326 -7.79 5.05 18.68
N MET A 327 -8.37 5.39 17.53
CA MET A 327 -9.81 5.30 17.31
C MET A 327 -10.30 3.84 17.21
N TYR A 328 -9.54 2.92 16.63
CA TYR A 328 -9.92 1.50 16.54
C TYR A 328 -10.11 0.83 17.92
N PRO A 329 -9.13 0.86 18.83
CA PRO A 329 -9.29 0.28 20.15
C PRO A 329 -10.33 1.03 20.98
N THR A 330 -10.47 2.35 20.83
CA THR A 330 -11.48 3.14 21.51
C THR A 330 -12.90 2.74 21.06
N MET A 331 -13.12 2.57 19.77
CA MET A 331 -14.38 2.04 19.22
C MET A 331 -14.74 0.69 19.86
N GLU A 332 -13.78 -0.21 19.99
CA GLU A 332 -13.98 -1.53 20.58
C GLU A 332 -14.27 -1.43 22.09
N ALA A 333 -13.56 -0.57 22.81
CA ALA A 333 -13.82 -0.33 24.23
C ALA A 333 -15.26 0.18 24.47
N PHE A 334 -15.71 1.17 23.72
CA PHE A 334 -17.08 1.68 23.83
C PHE A 334 -18.13 0.60 23.48
N TRP A 335 -17.86 -0.22 22.47
CA TRP A 335 -18.74 -1.36 22.16
C TRP A 335 -18.87 -2.32 23.33
N ARG A 336 -17.75 -2.72 23.94
CA ARG A 336 -17.71 -3.64 25.08
C ARG A 336 -18.34 -3.06 26.35
N LEU A 337 -18.30 -1.75 26.51
CA LEU A 337 -18.97 -1.03 27.60
C LEU A 337 -20.49 -0.85 27.37
N GLY A 338 -21.03 -1.27 26.23
CA GLY A 338 -22.42 -1.06 25.86
C GLY A 338 -22.76 0.38 25.42
N LEU A 339 -21.75 1.22 25.22
CA LEU A 339 -21.92 2.59 24.74
C LEU A 339 -22.02 2.60 23.19
N VAL A 340 -23.09 1.97 22.68
CA VAL A 340 -23.29 1.67 21.26
C VAL A 340 -23.20 2.90 20.37
N ASN A 341 -23.81 4.03 20.77
CA ASN A 341 -23.78 5.25 19.96
C ASN A 341 -22.39 5.89 19.89
N SER A 342 -21.60 5.79 20.97
CA SER A 342 -20.19 6.22 20.96
C SER A 342 -19.37 5.34 20.03
N SER A 343 -19.53 4.01 20.11
CA SER A 343 -18.89 3.08 19.19
C SER A 343 -19.27 3.34 17.72
N LEU A 344 -20.56 3.59 17.44
CA LEU A 344 -21.06 3.95 16.10
C LEU A 344 -20.41 5.23 15.58
N ARG A 345 -20.27 6.25 16.44
CA ARG A 345 -19.61 7.50 16.07
C ARG A 345 -18.16 7.28 15.66
N TYR A 346 -17.39 6.57 16.50
CA TYR A 346 -15.98 6.27 16.17
C TYR A 346 -15.84 5.43 14.89
N ALA A 347 -16.73 4.45 14.70
CA ALA A 347 -16.76 3.67 13.47
C ALA A 347 -17.05 4.53 12.23
N SER A 348 -17.98 5.49 12.35
CA SER A 348 -18.31 6.39 11.24
C SER A 348 -17.21 7.41 10.97
N ASP A 349 -16.57 7.96 12.01
CA ASP A 349 -15.45 8.89 11.88
C ASP A 349 -14.23 8.18 11.22
N LEU A 350 -13.92 6.94 11.64
CA LEU A 350 -12.89 6.11 11.02
C LEU A 350 -13.22 5.82 9.54
N GLN A 351 -14.47 5.43 9.25
CA GLN A 351 -14.89 5.16 7.87
C GLN A 351 -14.71 6.39 6.96
N ALA A 352 -15.01 7.59 7.50
CA ALA A 352 -14.82 8.84 6.78
C ALA A 352 -13.34 9.24 6.60
N SER A 353 -12.44 8.69 7.43
CA SER A 353 -10.99 8.97 7.36
C SER A 353 -10.22 8.02 6.45
N ILE A 354 -10.86 6.95 5.97
CA ILE A 354 -10.19 6.01 5.06
C ILE A 354 -9.85 6.71 3.75
N LEU A 355 -8.60 6.54 3.34
CA LEU A 355 -8.07 7.13 2.12
C LEU A 355 -8.89 6.69 0.90
N ASN A 356 -9.02 7.56 -0.08
CA ASN A 356 -9.72 7.33 -1.34
C ASN A 356 -11.24 7.14 -1.23
N GLY A 357 -11.86 7.44 -0.08
CA GLY A 357 -13.27 7.19 0.13
C GLY A 357 -13.63 5.69 0.10
N LYS A 358 -12.63 4.82 0.26
CA LYS A 358 -12.83 3.36 0.27
C LYS A 358 -13.56 2.92 1.55
N MET A 359 -14.12 1.73 1.51
CA MET A 359 -14.84 1.16 2.64
C MET A 359 -13.96 0.17 3.41
N SER A 360 -14.24 0.05 4.70
CA SER A 360 -13.65 -0.96 5.58
C SER A 360 -14.69 -2.02 5.94
N GLY A 361 -14.41 -3.27 5.64
CA GLY A 361 -15.29 -4.37 6.06
C GLY A 361 -15.46 -4.46 7.57
N ARG A 362 -14.39 -4.18 8.35
CA ARG A 362 -14.43 -4.12 9.82
C ARG A 362 -15.36 -3.03 10.33
N LEU A 363 -15.26 -1.84 9.75
CA LEU A 363 -16.07 -0.69 10.19
C LEU A 363 -17.53 -0.84 9.75
N MET A 364 -17.77 -1.28 8.52
CA MET A 364 -19.12 -1.56 8.03
C MET A 364 -19.82 -2.62 8.89
N LYS A 365 -19.11 -3.67 9.29
CA LYS A 365 -19.62 -4.65 10.24
C LYS A 365 -20.01 -3.98 11.58
N ARG A 366 -19.13 -3.18 12.18
CA ARG A 366 -19.39 -2.50 13.46
C ARG A 366 -20.55 -1.52 13.35
N ILE A 367 -20.62 -0.73 12.28
CA ILE A 367 -21.74 0.19 12.01
C ILE A 367 -23.04 -0.59 11.93
N THR A 368 -23.06 -1.71 11.21
CA THR A 368 -24.22 -2.57 11.05
C THR A 368 -24.68 -3.17 12.39
N GLU A 369 -23.74 -3.71 13.18
CA GLU A 369 -24.02 -4.24 14.52
C GLU A 369 -24.65 -3.15 15.42
N CYS A 370 -24.10 -1.92 15.41
CA CYS A 370 -24.66 -0.79 16.16
C CYS A 370 -26.07 -0.44 15.67
N GLN A 371 -26.35 -0.47 14.38
CA GLN A 371 -27.68 -0.19 13.84
C GLN A 371 -28.70 -1.27 14.24
N ILE A 372 -28.28 -2.55 14.28
CA ILE A 372 -29.12 -3.66 14.76
C ILE A 372 -29.50 -3.43 16.23
N VAL A 373 -28.52 -3.17 17.10
CA VAL A 373 -28.75 -2.92 18.53
C VAL A 373 -29.65 -1.70 18.76
N ASN A 374 -29.52 -0.67 17.91
CA ASN A 374 -30.36 0.53 17.96
C ASN A 374 -31.76 0.34 17.32
N GLY A 375 -32.11 -0.86 16.85
CA GLY A 375 -33.40 -1.17 16.22
C GLY A 375 -33.59 -0.58 14.81
N LYS A 376 -32.51 -0.08 14.19
CA LYS A 376 -32.54 0.52 12.84
C LYS A 376 -32.32 -0.54 11.74
N TYR A 377 -33.18 -1.55 11.72
CA TYR A 377 -33.01 -2.73 10.87
C TYR A 377 -32.98 -2.43 9.36
N ALA A 378 -33.73 -1.42 8.89
CA ALA A 378 -33.73 -1.03 7.49
C ALA A 378 -32.35 -0.49 7.03
N VAL A 379 -31.68 0.27 7.91
CA VAL A 379 -30.33 0.79 7.65
C VAL A 379 -29.30 -0.35 7.73
N ALA A 380 -29.43 -1.20 8.74
CA ALA A 380 -28.55 -2.37 8.88
C ALA A 380 -28.62 -3.29 7.65
N ARG A 381 -29.82 -3.56 7.14
CA ARG A 381 -30.02 -4.35 5.91
C ARG A 381 -29.33 -3.71 4.71
N LYS A 382 -29.49 -2.41 4.51
CA LYS A 382 -28.79 -1.70 3.42
C LYS A 382 -27.27 -1.82 3.50
N ASN A 383 -26.71 -1.78 4.71
CA ASN A 383 -25.26 -1.95 4.91
C ASN A 383 -24.78 -3.37 4.68
N ILE A 384 -25.66 -4.39 4.80
CA ILE A 384 -25.34 -5.80 4.53
C ILE A 384 -25.40 -6.07 3.02
N ASP A 385 -26.30 -5.40 2.32
CA ASP A 385 -26.50 -5.56 0.88
C ASP A 385 -25.44 -4.81 0.04
N LEU A 386 -24.61 -3.95 0.68
CA LEU A 386 -23.43 -3.31 0.08
C LEU A 386 -22.24 -4.25 0.05
#